data_f31940cb9a2da5845612bacaf8835d61
#
_entry.id   f31940cb9a2da5845612bacaf8835d61
#
_cell.length_a   1.000
_cell.length_b   1.000
_cell.length_c   1.000
_cell.angle_alpha   90.00
_cell.angle_beta   90.00
_cell.angle_gamma   90.00
#
_symmetry.space_group_name_H-M   'P 1'
#
loop_
_entity.id
_entity.type
_entity.pdbx_description
1 polymer ?
#
loop_
_entity_poly.entity_id
_entity_poly.type
_entity_poly.pdbx_seq_one_letter_code
_entity_poly.pdbx_strand_id
1 'polypeptide(L)'
;MKNINFIECTLRDGGYHNLWDFDKSLVNEYLQVCKSLELKNLELGFRFPKSEEWLGEYAYTSESTLESLSLDDDFNIGVMINASDFIDEEQLNTATINYTFPFEASNSRIDFIRIATHIKDLNKSLELGQRLLDKGYKIAINIMQAHNLNKKVINEFSQLSKDIELQSIYFAY
;
A
#
# COMPACT_ATOMS: atom_id res chain seq x y z
N MET A 1 -24.15 14.83 -5.69
CA MET A 1 -23.51 13.66 -6.34
C MET A 1 -22.67 12.98 -5.27
N LYS A 2 -22.65 11.62 -5.18
CA LYS A 2 -21.70 10.94 -4.30
C LYS A 2 -20.31 11.19 -4.87
N ASN A 3 -19.39 11.72 -4.07
CA ASN A 3 -17.99 11.83 -4.48
C ASN A 3 -17.43 10.42 -4.63
N ILE A 4 -16.98 10.09 -5.83
CA ILE A 4 -16.29 8.84 -6.11
C ILE A 4 -14.80 9.13 -5.94
N ASN A 5 -14.15 8.39 -5.04
CA ASN A 5 -12.72 8.45 -4.88
C ASN A 5 -12.07 7.36 -5.76
N PHE A 6 -11.20 7.77 -6.66
CA PHE A 6 -10.39 6.85 -7.45
C PHE A 6 -9.01 6.72 -6.81
N ILE A 7 -8.46 5.52 -6.86
CA ILE A 7 -7.02 5.29 -6.66
C ILE A 7 -6.46 4.91 -8.02
N GLU A 8 -5.56 5.71 -8.51
CA GLU A 8 -4.81 5.44 -9.73
C GLU A 8 -3.61 4.54 -9.36
N CYS A 9 -3.46 3.38 -10.01
CA CYS A 9 -2.47 2.37 -9.66
C CYS A 9 -1.71 1.80 -10.87
N THR A 10 -1.64 2.55 -11.97
CA THR A 10 -0.98 2.12 -13.22
C THR A 10 0.47 1.72 -13.01
N LEU A 11 1.25 2.47 -12.25
CA LEU A 11 2.66 2.14 -12.00
C LEU A 11 2.79 0.88 -11.13
N ARG A 12 1.96 0.74 -10.10
CA ARG A 12 1.98 -0.45 -9.25
C ARG A 12 1.59 -1.71 -10.04
N ASP A 13 0.50 -1.66 -10.82
CA ASP A 13 0.04 -2.79 -11.63
C ASP A 13 0.95 -3.03 -12.83
N GLY A 14 1.38 -1.97 -13.52
CA GLY A 14 2.27 -2.05 -14.68
C GLY A 14 3.64 -2.66 -14.34
N GLY A 15 4.10 -2.46 -13.12
CA GLY A 15 5.37 -2.98 -12.64
C GLY A 15 5.53 -4.50 -12.72
N TYR A 16 4.45 -5.27 -12.73
CA TYR A 16 4.51 -6.71 -12.97
C TYR A 16 5.08 -7.08 -14.34
N HIS A 17 5.11 -6.17 -15.31
CA HIS A 17 5.61 -6.41 -16.65
C HIS A 17 7.08 -6.00 -16.83
N ASN A 18 7.60 -5.10 -15.98
CA ASN A 18 8.96 -4.54 -16.10
C ASN A 18 9.74 -4.56 -14.78
N LEU A 19 9.32 -5.38 -13.81
CA LEU A 19 9.94 -5.48 -12.48
C LEU A 19 9.96 -4.14 -11.72
N TRP A 20 8.96 -3.28 -11.93
CA TRP A 20 8.85 -1.92 -11.36
C TRP A 20 10.03 -1.00 -11.68
N ASP A 21 10.70 -1.26 -12.81
CA ASP A 21 11.75 -0.41 -13.35
C ASP A 21 11.19 0.55 -14.38
N PHE A 22 10.85 1.74 -13.95
CA PHE A 22 10.32 2.80 -14.79
C PHE A 22 11.33 3.94 -14.91
N ASP A 23 11.52 4.47 -16.12
CA ASP A 23 12.29 5.67 -16.32
C ASP A 23 11.67 6.85 -15.56
N LYS A 24 12.51 7.61 -14.86
CA LYS A 24 12.07 8.74 -14.06
C LYS A 24 11.38 9.83 -14.89
N SER A 25 11.82 10.06 -16.14
CA SER A 25 11.18 11.05 -17.02
C SER A 25 9.76 10.62 -17.39
N LEU A 26 9.57 9.33 -17.68
CA LEU A 26 8.24 8.75 -17.95
C LEU A 26 7.32 8.91 -16.74
N VAL A 27 7.82 8.64 -15.53
CA VAL A 27 7.00 8.80 -14.32
C VAL A 27 6.64 10.26 -14.08
N ASN A 28 7.53 11.20 -14.29
CA ASN A 28 7.22 12.62 -14.17
C ASN A 28 6.19 13.07 -15.21
N GLU A 29 6.27 12.60 -16.45
CA GLU A 29 5.23 12.86 -17.47
C GLU A 29 3.87 12.28 -17.06
N TYR A 30 3.85 11.04 -16.57
CA TYR A 30 2.65 10.41 -16.04
C TYR A 30 2.03 11.22 -14.88
N LEU A 31 2.84 11.73 -13.95
CA LEU A 31 2.37 12.56 -12.83
C LEU A 31 1.73 13.88 -13.34
N GLN A 32 2.28 14.50 -14.41
CA GLN A 32 1.66 15.67 -15.04
C GLN A 32 0.30 15.33 -15.66
N VAL A 33 0.17 14.17 -16.28
CA VAL A 33 -1.13 13.69 -16.79
C VAL A 33 -2.12 13.48 -15.65
N CYS A 34 -1.73 12.82 -14.57
CA CYS A 34 -2.56 12.62 -13.38
C CYS A 34 -3.06 13.97 -12.82
N LYS A 35 -2.17 14.96 -12.74
CA LYS A 35 -2.52 16.31 -12.30
C LYS A 35 -3.54 16.95 -13.24
N SER A 36 -3.34 16.85 -14.56
CA SER A 36 -4.24 17.43 -15.56
C SER A 36 -5.65 16.81 -15.55
N LEU A 37 -5.75 15.56 -15.10
CA LEU A 37 -6.99 14.81 -14.95
C LEU A 37 -7.60 14.93 -13.54
N GLU A 38 -7.01 15.74 -12.66
CA GLU A 38 -7.42 15.93 -11.26
C GLU A 38 -7.44 14.62 -10.45
N LEU A 39 -6.61 13.63 -10.83
CA LEU A 39 -6.43 12.39 -10.07
C LEU A 39 -5.54 12.68 -8.86
N LYS A 40 -6.07 12.46 -7.67
CA LYS A 40 -5.40 12.86 -6.42
C LYS A 40 -4.78 11.69 -5.66
N ASN A 41 -5.37 10.50 -5.72
CA ASN A 41 -4.86 9.36 -4.97
C ASN A 41 -4.07 8.46 -5.91
N LEU A 42 -2.75 8.42 -5.74
CA LEU A 42 -1.83 7.71 -6.63
C LEU A 42 -1.08 6.63 -5.86
N GLU A 43 -1.30 5.37 -6.22
CA GLU A 43 -0.52 4.24 -5.72
C GLU A 43 0.66 4.00 -6.65
N LEU A 44 1.83 4.54 -6.30
CA LEU A 44 2.98 4.62 -7.20
C LEU A 44 3.74 3.30 -7.34
N GLY A 45 3.59 2.38 -6.41
CA GLY A 45 4.28 1.10 -6.48
C GLY A 45 4.04 0.24 -5.27
N PHE A 46 4.91 -0.75 -5.10
CA PHE A 46 5.02 -1.51 -3.87
C PHE A 46 6.02 -0.84 -2.91
N ARG A 47 5.97 -1.26 -1.65
CA ARG A 47 7.03 -1.01 -0.68
C ARG A 47 7.43 -2.35 -0.05
N PHE A 48 8.13 -3.17 -0.86
CA PHE A 48 8.63 -4.44 -0.41
C PHE A 48 9.76 -4.28 0.60
N PRO A 49 9.90 -5.19 1.57
CA PRO A 49 11.16 -5.39 2.25
C PRO A 49 12.26 -5.74 1.22
N LYS A 50 13.53 -5.66 1.65
CA LYS A 50 14.65 -5.98 0.77
C LYS A 50 14.49 -7.39 0.16
N SER A 51 14.60 -7.47 -1.17
CA SER A 51 14.61 -8.71 -1.93
C SER A 51 16.02 -9.11 -2.33
N GLU A 52 16.26 -10.42 -2.53
CA GLU A 52 17.51 -10.93 -3.12
C GLU A 52 17.51 -10.78 -4.65
N GLU A 53 16.31 -10.74 -5.26
CA GLU A 53 16.15 -10.51 -6.69
C GLU A 53 16.21 -9.01 -6.99
N TRP A 54 16.77 -8.68 -8.16
CA TRP A 54 16.76 -7.30 -8.63
C TRP A 54 15.35 -6.85 -9.00
N LEU A 55 14.93 -5.74 -8.41
CA LEU A 55 13.69 -5.06 -8.73
C LEU A 55 13.96 -3.56 -8.89
N GLY A 56 13.17 -2.89 -9.72
CA GLY A 56 13.24 -1.45 -9.92
C GLY A 56 12.80 -0.64 -8.71
N GLU A 57 13.03 0.68 -8.78
CA GLU A 57 12.81 1.60 -7.65
C GLU A 57 11.38 1.60 -7.13
N TYR A 58 10.38 1.38 -8.01
CA TYR A 58 8.96 1.41 -7.65
C TYR A 58 8.45 0.11 -7.02
N ALA A 59 9.29 -0.94 -6.93
CA ALA A 59 9.06 -2.08 -6.05
C ALA A 59 9.29 -1.73 -4.58
N TYR A 60 10.10 -0.74 -4.32
CA TYR A 60 10.45 -0.28 -2.97
C TYR A 60 9.84 1.07 -2.62
N THR A 61 9.57 1.90 -3.59
CA THR A 61 9.00 3.26 -3.48
C THR A 61 9.54 3.98 -2.24
N SER A 62 10.87 4.08 -2.15
CA SER A 62 11.58 4.65 -1.01
C SER A 62 11.34 6.16 -0.89
N GLU A 63 11.62 6.74 0.28
CA GLU A 63 11.53 8.20 0.45
C GLU A 63 12.47 8.92 -0.56
N SER A 64 13.68 8.40 -0.79
CA SER A 64 14.60 8.98 -1.78
C SER A 64 14.07 8.90 -3.21
N THR A 65 13.37 7.83 -3.56
CA THR A 65 12.65 7.73 -4.86
C THR A 65 11.58 8.80 -4.95
N LEU A 66 10.73 8.93 -3.92
CA LEU A 66 9.65 9.93 -3.88
C LEU A 66 10.16 11.37 -3.91
N GLU A 67 11.21 11.68 -3.15
CA GLU A 67 11.87 12.98 -3.14
C GLU A 67 12.46 13.37 -4.51
N SER A 68 12.81 12.37 -5.30
CA SER A 68 13.36 12.59 -6.64
C SER A 68 12.32 12.94 -7.69
N LEU A 69 11.02 12.73 -7.40
CA LEU A 69 9.90 12.98 -8.32
C LEU A 69 9.35 14.39 -8.17
N SER A 70 8.71 14.88 -9.25
CA SER A 70 7.99 16.15 -9.26
C SER A 70 6.55 15.95 -8.72
N LEU A 71 6.43 15.54 -7.46
CA LEU A 71 5.14 15.34 -6.82
C LEU A 71 4.45 16.66 -6.51
N ASP A 72 3.16 16.73 -6.84
CA ASP A 72 2.30 17.84 -6.46
C ASP A 72 1.86 17.70 -5.00
N ASP A 73 1.72 18.81 -4.28
CA ASP A 73 1.30 18.81 -2.88
C ASP A 73 -0.16 18.36 -2.69
N ASP A 74 -0.98 18.44 -3.75
CA ASP A 74 -2.36 17.96 -3.75
C ASP A 74 -2.49 16.43 -3.94
N PHE A 75 -1.39 15.73 -4.24
CA PHE A 75 -1.41 14.28 -4.36
C PHE A 75 -1.39 13.60 -2.98
N ASN A 76 -2.29 12.64 -2.80
CA ASN A 76 -2.21 11.62 -1.76
C ASN A 76 -1.43 10.43 -2.33
N ILE A 77 -0.23 10.24 -1.86
CA ILE A 77 0.66 9.18 -2.34
C ILE A 77 0.47 7.91 -1.54
N GLY A 78 0.29 6.81 -2.25
CA GLY A 78 0.12 5.50 -1.66
C GLY A 78 1.11 4.47 -2.18
N VAL A 79 1.25 3.42 -1.38
CA VAL A 79 1.99 2.21 -1.74
C VAL A 79 1.19 0.97 -1.36
N MET A 80 1.48 -0.14 -2.05
CA MET A 80 0.98 -1.45 -1.64
C MET A 80 2.08 -2.25 -0.94
N ILE A 81 1.68 -3.06 0.02
CA ILE A 81 2.54 -4.07 0.65
C ILE A 81 1.79 -5.41 0.70
N ASN A 82 2.52 -6.52 0.77
CA ASN A 82 1.92 -7.82 1.07
C ASN A 82 2.05 -8.10 2.57
N ALA A 83 0.97 -8.46 3.24
CA ALA A 83 1.01 -8.79 4.66
C ALA A 83 2.01 -9.92 4.97
N SER A 84 2.10 -10.92 4.08
CA SER A 84 3.03 -12.05 4.22
C SER A 84 4.49 -11.66 4.35
N ASP A 85 4.90 -10.54 3.76
CA ASP A 85 6.30 -10.08 3.78
C ASP A 85 6.73 -9.56 5.17
N PHE A 86 5.76 -9.35 6.06
CA PHE A 86 5.92 -8.83 7.41
C PHE A 86 5.58 -9.86 8.50
N ILE A 87 5.30 -11.11 8.10
CA ILE A 87 4.96 -12.20 9.00
C ILE A 87 6.06 -13.26 8.95
N ASP A 88 6.58 -13.60 10.12
CA ASP A 88 7.57 -14.65 10.32
C ASP A 88 7.11 -15.56 11.45
N GLU A 89 7.09 -16.89 11.23
CA GLU A 89 6.61 -17.88 12.20
C GLU A 89 5.25 -17.49 12.86
N GLU A 90 4.30 -17.05 12.04
CA GLU A 90 2.96 -16.61 12.48
C GLU A 90 2.97 -15.35 13.38
N GLN A 91 4.07 -14.62 13.47
CA GLN A 91 4.20 -13.37 14.20
C GLN A 91 4.59 -12.21 13.29
N LEU A 92 4.23 -10.99 13.69
CA LEU A 92 4.68 -9.80 12.96
C LEU A 92 6.17 -9.56 13.22
N ASN A 93 6.94 -9.45 12.15
CA ASN A 93 8.35 -9.08 12.21
C ASN A 93 8.49 -7.56 12.39
N THR A 94 8.65 -7.14 13.63
CA THR A 94 8.78 -5.71 13.98
C THR A 94 10.02 -5.07 13.35
N ALA A 95 11.12 -5.82 13.17
CA ALA A 95 12.33 -5.29 12.54
C ALA A 95 12.07 -4.97 11.07
N THR A 96 11.39 -5.86 10.35
CA THR A 96 10.98 -5.64 8.95
C THR A 96 10.03 -4.45 8.82
N ILE A 97 9.05 -4.30 9.73
CA ILE A 97 8.13 -3.15 9.73
C ILE A 97 8.92 -1.85 9.89
N ASN A 98 9.80 -1.76 10.89
CA ASN A 98 10.58 -0.54 11.14
C ASN A 98 11.60 -0.24 10.06
N TYR A 99 12.16 -1.26 9.42
CA TYR A 99 13.05 -1.10 8.27
C TYR A 99 12.30 -0.53 7.06
N THR A 100 11.11 -1.08 6.77
CA THR A 100 10.32 -0.68 5.60
C THR A 100 9.65 0.67 5.81
N PHE A 101 9.18 0.96 7.02
CA PHE A 101 8.52 2.21 7.41
C PHE A 101 9.28 2.87 8.57
N PRO A 102 10.46 3.46 8.32
CA PRO A 102 11.30 4.03 9.38
C PRO A 102 10.75 5.33 9.95
N PHE A 103 9.87 6.02 9.21
CA PHE A 103 9.34 7.33 9.58
C PHE A 103 7.87 7.24 10.02
N GLU A 104 7.44 8.22 10.80
CA GLU A 104 6.03 8.56 10.96
C GLU A 104 5.50 9.19 9.67
N ALA A 105 4.19 9.07 9.40
CA ALA A 105 3.58 9.61 8.18
C ALA A 105 3.82 11.12 7.98
N SER A 106 3.89 11.89 9.08
CA SER A 106 4.20 13.33 9.04
C SER A 106 5.60 13.67 8.50
N ASN A 107 6.49 12.70 8.46
CA ASN A 107 7.87 12.82 7.96
C ASN A 107 8.11 11.96 6.71
N SER A 108 7.07 11.51 6.06
CA SER A 108 7.06 10.69 4.84
C SER A 108 6.26 11.38 3.74
N ARG A 109 6.58 11.08 2.49
CA ARG A 109 5.74 11.47 1.34
C ARG A 109 4.59 10.48 1.09
N ILE A 110 4.51 9.41 1.88
CA ILE A 110 3.44 8.41 1.79
C ILE A 110 2.30 8.80 2.73
N ASP A 111 1.09 8.90 2.18
CA ASP A 111 -0.13 9.22 2.91
C ASP A 111 -0.92 7.97 3.29
N PHE A 112 -0.97 6.97 2.40
CA PHE A 112 -1.75 5.77 2.62
C PHE A 112 -1.02 4.49 2.20
N ILE A 113 -1.37 3.40 2.87
CA ILE A 113 -0.81 2.08 2.62
C ILE A 113 -1.97 1.11 2.38
N ARG A 114 -1.93 0.37 1.26
CA ARG A 114 -2.85 -0.73 0.99
C ARG A 114 -2.14 -2.05 1.31
N ILE A 115 -2.70 -2.80 2.24
CA ILE A 115 -2.16 -4.09 2.67
C ILE A 115 -2.88 -5.20 1.90
N ALA A 116 -2.20 -5.82 0.93
CA ALA A 116 -2.69 -7.03 0.27
C ALA A 116 -2.52 -8.22 1.21
N THR A 117 -3.59 -8.98 1.42
CA THR A 117 -3.59 -10.09 2.37
C THR A 117 -4.40 -11.27 1.87
N HIS A 118 -3.93 -12.49 2.16
CA HIS A 118 -4.71 -13.70 2.02
C HIS A 118 -5.54 -13.97 3.27
N ILE A 119 -6.59 -14.77 3.13
CA ILE A 119 -7.54 -15.08 4.21
C ILE A 119 -6.84 -15.62 5.47
N LYS A 120 -5.79 -16.44 5.30
CA LYS A 120 -5.02 -17.00 6.43
C LYS A 120 -4.30 -15.95 7.27
N ASP A 121 -3.95 -14.81 6.65
CA ASP A 121 -3.13 -13.75 7.26
C ASP A 121 -3.97 -12.54 7.72
N LEU A 122 -5.33 -12.60 7.60
CA LEU A 122 -6.23 -11.48 7.87
C LEU A 122 -6.04 -10.86 9.25
N ASN A 123 -5.92 -11.68 10.29
CA ASN A 123 -5.75 -11.17 11.66
C ASN A 123 -4.41 -10.44 11.81
N LYS A 124 -3.34 -10.99 11.23
CA LYS A 124 -2.02 -10.36 11.25
C LYS A 124 -1.96 -9.11 10.40
N SER A 125 -2.70 -9.07 9.30
CA SER A 125 -2.79 -7.85 8.49
C SER A 125 -3.52 -6.71 9.22
N LEU A 126 -4.51 -7.01 10.08
CA LEU A 126 -5.13 -6.01 10.95
C LEU A 126 -4.16 -5.51 12.02
N GLU A 127 -3.39 -6.41 12.67
CA GLU A 127 -2.35 -6.03 13.63
C GLU A 127 -1.26 -5.16 12.96
N LEU A 128 -0.83 -5.51 11.73
CA LEU A 128 0.09 -4.71 10.92
C LEU A 128 -0.52 -3.34 10.60
N GLY A 129 -1.78 -3.34 10.16
CA GLY A 129 -2.53 -2.10 9.89
C GLY A 129 -2.58 -1.18 11.09
N GLN A 130 -2.85 -1.70 12.29
CA GLN A 130 -2.86 -0.91 13.52
C GLN A 130 -1.50 -0.28 13.81
N ARG A 131 -0.40 -1.03 13.68
CA ARG A 131 0.96 -0.48 13.89
C ARG A 131 1.31 0.64 12.91
N LEU A 132 0.82 0.56 11.66
CA LEU A 132 1.04 1.59 10.66
C LEU A 132 0.10 2.80 10.86
N LEU A 133 -1.13 2.57 11.36
CA LEU A 133 -2.02 3.64 11.84
C LEU A 133 -1.39 4.41 13.02
N ASP A 134 -0.78 3.70 13.97
CA ASP A 134 -0.08 4.32 15.11
C ASP A 134 1.09 5.22 14.66
N LYS A 135 1.66 4.95 13.45
CA LYS A 135 2.63 5.83 12.78
C LYS A 135 1.97 6.95 11.97
N GLY A 136 0.65 7.06 11.96
CA GLY A 136 -0.11 8.12 11.31
C GLY A 136 -0.46 7.88 9.83
N TYR A 137 -0.14 6.70 9.25
CA TYR A 137 -0.54 6.37 7.89
C TYR A 137 -2.03 6.03 7.80
N LYS A 138 -2.67 6.36 6.68
CA LYS A 138 -4.01 5.87 6.36
C LYS A 138 -3.91 4.44 5.83
N ILE A 139 -4.75 3.53 6.32
CA ILE A 139 -4.64 2.10 6.00
C ILE A 139 -5.89 1.60 5.29
N ALA A 140 -5.65 0.84 4.21
CA ALA A 140 -6.68 0.05 3.55
C ALA A 140 -6.25 -1.43 3.48
N ILE A 141 -7.22 -2.33 3.62
CA ILE A 141 -7.00 -3.78 3.50
C ILE A 141 -7.52 -4.25 2.15
N ASN A 142 -6.70 -4.98 1.40
CA ASN A 142 -7.05 -5.60 0.13
C ASN A 142 -7.06 -7.12 0.30
N ILE A 143 -8.26 -7.70 0.47
CA ILE A 143 -8.44 -9.14 0.70
C ILE A 143 -8.38 -9.86 -0.64
N MET A 144 -7.33 -10.63 -0.84
CA MET A 144 -7.10 -11.42 -2.04
C MET A 144 -7.95 -12.70 -2.04
N GLN A 145 -8.37 -13.15 -3.23
CA GLN A 145 -9.17 -14.37 -3.39
C GLN A 145 -10.45 -14.34 -2.54
N ALA A 146 -11.14 -13.22 -2.51
CA ALA A 146 -12.30 -12.96 -1.66
C ALA A 146 -13.46 -13.93 -1.91
N HIS A 147 -13.51 -14.60 -3.06
CA HIS A 147 -14.49 -15.66 -3.35
C HIS A 147 -14.39 -16.87 -2.39
N ASN A 148 -13.25 -17.04 -1.70
CA ASN A 148 -13.06 -18.09 -0.70
C ASN A 148 -13.51 -17.67 0.72
N LEU A 149 -13.97 -16.43 0.90
CA LEU A 149 -14.48 -15.98 2.20
C LEU A 149 -15.77 -16.72 2.57
N ASN A 150 -15.80 -17.27 3.76
CA ASN A 150 -17.01 -17.83 4.34
C ASN A 150 -17.58 -16.91 5.43
N LYS A 151 -18.82 -17.15 5.83
CA LYS A 151 -19.53 -16.32 6.81
C LYS A 151 -18.79 -16.23 8.16
N LYS A 152 -18.09 -17.28 8.56
CA LYS A 152 -17.34 -17.30 9.84
C LYS A 152 -16.17 -16.29 9.76
N VAL A 153 -15.36 -16.37 8.71
CA VAL A 153 -14.22 -15.46 8.49
C VAL A 153 -14.69 -14.01 8.38
N ILE A 154 -15.78 -13.76 7.66
CA ILE A 154 -16.35 -12.41 7.53
C ILE A 154 -16.76 -11.85 8.91
N ASN A 155 -17.42 -12.66 9.74
CA ASN A 155 -17.83 -12.23 11.06
C ASN A 155 -16.63 -11.96 11.99
N GLU A 156 -15.63 -12.85 11.99
CA GLU A 156 -14.40 -12.67 12.77
C GLU A 156 -13.65 -11.39 12.34
N PHE A 157 -13.45 -11.21 11.04
CA PHE A 157 -12.81 -10.00 10.50
C PHE A 157 -13.60 -8.74 10.87
N SER A 158 -14.93 -8.76 10.73
CA SER A 158 -15.78 -7.62 11.10
C SER A 158 -15.69 -7.26 12.58
N GLN A 159 -15.53 -8.26 13.46
CA GLN A 159 -15.36 -8.01 14.89
C GLN A 159 -13.98 -7.42 15.19
N LEU A 160 -12.92 -7.97 14.60
CA LEU A 160 -11.54 -7.53 14.84
C LEU A 160 -11.24 -6.16 14.23
N SER A 161 -11.86 -5.83 13.08
CA SER A 161 -11.66 -4.53 12.43
C SER A 161 -12.51 -3.40 12.99
N LYS A 162 -13.46 -3.69 13.90
CA LYS A 162 -14.46 -2.72 14.37
C LYS A 162 -13.83 -1.47 15.02
N ASP A 163 -12.74 -1.68 15.77
CA ASP A 163 -12.07 -0.61 16.52
C ASP A 163 -10.81 -0.09 15.80
N ILE A 164 -10.57 -0.55 14.56
CA ILE A 164 -9.46 -0.13 13.72
C ILE A 164 -9.97 0.86 12.69
N GLU A 165 -9.40 2.06 12.64
CA GLU A 165 -9.80 3.14 11.72
C GLU A 165 -9.27 2.88 10.31
N LEU A 166 -9.84 1.87 9.62
CA LEU A 166 -9.50 1.57 8.24
C LEU A 166 -10.16 2.57 7.28
N GLN A 167 -9.39 3.09 6.33
CA GLN A 167 -9.89 3.97 5.28
C GLN A 167 -10.85 3.23 4.33
N SER A 168 -10.52 1.98 3.99
CA SER A 168 -11.33 1.13 3.12
C SER A 168 -10.93 -0.34 3.20
N ILE A 169 -11.85 -1.19 2.72
CA ILE A 169 -11.63 -2.62 2.55
C ILE A 169 -11.98 -2.96 1.11
N TYR A 170 -11.06 -3.61 0.41
CA TYR A 170 -11.23 -4.09 -0.96
C TYR A 170 -11.32 -5.61 -0.98
N PHE A 171 -12.16 -6.13 -1.86
CA PHE A 171 -12.32 -7.55 -2.12
C PHE A 171 -11.84 -7.84 -3.55
N ALA A 172 -10.68 -8.49 -3.66
CA ALA A 172 -10.12 -8.90 -4.95
C ALA A 172 -10.46 -10.38 -5.24
N TYR A 173 -10.80 -10.66 -6.48
CA TYR A 173 -11.18 -12.00 -6.97
C TYR A 173 -10.03 -12.68 -7.68
#